data_fdaf3ab44ce5d4a0fd72b5d8e47029ce
#
_entry.id   fdaf3ab44ce5d4a0fd72b5d8e47029ce
#
_cell.length_a   1.000
_cell.length_b   1.000
_cell.length_c   1.000
_cell.angle_alpha   90.00
_cell.angle_beta   90.00
_cell.angle_gamma   90.00
#
_symmetry.space_group_name_H-M   'P 1'
#
loop_
_entity.id
_entity.type
_entity.pdbx_description
1 polymer ?
#
loop_
_entity_poly.entity_id
_entity_poly.type
_entity_poly.pdbx_seq_one_letter_code
_entity_poly.pdbx_strand_id
1 'polypeptide(L)'
;MVRVAFDREGITAIAVDGFADVATGRKVTAGDPVRVASISKLVTAIGVMRLVEQGKLDLDADVSRWLGWPLRHPSFPDRPITLRLLLSHRSSLTDAAGYYATPLGGELRSILDDRRAWDDAHAPGTYFRYTNLNFPLVAMAMEGATGERFDRLVQRLVLRPLGIEGCFNWDTCGDATAARAVVLYDTDGKPVRDDNHGRKPACPVVVADGEACDLSRWRAGANGALFSPQGGLRISANGLARIGQLLLNEGSVDGVRVLQPASVRMLIEP
;
A
#
# COMPACT_ATOMS: atom_id res chain seq x y z
N MET A 1 17.84 10.52 10.99
CA MET A 1 18.14 9.48 9.96
C MET A 1 18.21 8.11 10.64
N VAL A 2 17.67 7.06 9.99
CA VAL A 2 17.84 5.67 10.43
C VAL A 2 18.42 4.86 9.29
N ARG A 3 19.48 4.10 9.55
CA ARG A 3 20.08 3.14 8.63
C ARG A 3 20.10 1.78 9.29
N VAL A 4 19.69 0.74 8.57
CA VAL A 4 19.74 -0.65 8.99
C VAL A 4 20.40 -1.44 7.87
N ALA A 5 21.50 -2.11 8.19
CA ALA A 5 22.11 -3.12 7.32
C ALA A 5 21.60 -4.49 7.77
N PHE A 6 21.34 -5.37 6.82
CA PHE A 6 20.87 -6.72 7.07
C PHE A 6 21.36 -7.68 5.99
N ASP A 7 21.40 -8.95 6.34
CA ASP A 7 21.67 -10.06 5.44
C ASP A 7 20.57 -11.13 5.57
N ARG A 8 20.82 -12.32 5.08
CA ARG A 8 19.87 -13.45 5.15
C ARG A 8 19.59 -13.91 6.57
N GLU A 9 20.52 -13.73 7.48
CA GLU A 9 20.45 -14.23 8.86
C GLU A 9 19.85 -13.21 9.82
N GLY A 10 20.03 -11.90 9.59
CA GLY A 10 19.55 -10.88 10.50
C GLY A 10 19.97 -9.46 10.19
N ILE A 11 19.71 -8.58 11.15
CA ILE A 11 20.21 -7.20 11.12
C ILE A 11 21.67 -7.21 11.58
N THR A 12 22.56 -6.69 10.75
CA THR A 12 24.02 -6.70 10.99
C THR A 12 24.53 -5.36 11.54
N ALA A 13 23.85 -4.24 11.25
CA ALA A 13 24.21 -2.94 11.81
C ALA A 13 23.01 -2.00 11.85
N ILE A 14 22.97 -1.14 12.87
CA ILE A 14 22.00 -0.06 13.03
C ILE A 14 22.75 1.24 13.32
N ALA A 15 22.41 2.30 12.60
CA ALA A 15 22.83 3.67 12.92
C ALA A 15 21.61 4.59 12.94
N VAL A 16 21.48 5.38 13.99
CA VAL A 16 20.39 6.34 14.17
C VAL A 16 20.93 7.72 14.51
N ASP A 17 20.33 8.76 13.97
CA ASP A 17 20.62 10.15 14.24
C ASP A 17 19.38 11.02 14.03
N GLY A 18 19.22 12.05 14.87
CA GLY A 18 18.15 13.03 14.80
C GLY A 18 16.90 12.66 15.62
N PHE A 19 15.79 13.26 15.25
CA PHE A 19 14.54 13.22 16.00
C PHE A 19 13.45 12.49 15.24
N ALA A 20 12.60 11.81 15.99
CA ALA A 20 11.33 11.28 15.50
C ALA A 20 10.22 12.34 15.57
N ASP A 21 10.36 13.29 16.51
CA ASP A 21 9.49 14.45 16.68
C ASP A 21 10.36 15.63 17.16
N VAL A 22 10.47 16.65 16.34
CA VAL A 22 11.28 17.84 16.63
C VAL A 22 10.64 18.67 17.73
N ALA A 23 9.31 18.79 17.75
CA ALA A 23 8.60 19.63 18.70
C ALA A 23 8.76 19.15 20.15
N THR A 24 8.81 17.82 20.35
CA THR A 24 8.99 17.22 21.67
C THR A 24 10.44 16.88 22.00
N GLY A 25 11.36 17.00 21.02
CA GLY A 25 12.75 16.58 21.17
C GLY A 25 12.93 15.06 21.24
N ARG A 26 11.92 14.25 20.89
CA ARG A 26 11.99 12.79 20.94
C ARG A 26 12.97 12.26 19.89
N LYS A 27 14.01 11.56 20.36
CA LYS A 27 15.01 10.94 19.49
C LYS A 27 14.40 9.80 18.68
N VAL A 28 14.85 9.63 17.43
CA VAL A 28 14.43 8.52 16.58
C VAL A 28 15.12 7.22 16.97
N THR A 29 14.41 6.09 16.82
CA THR A 29 14.98 4.75 16.97
C THR A 29 14.72 3.92 15.71
N ALA A 30 15.43 2.79 15.55
CA ALA A 30 15.21 1.87 14.43
C ALA A 30 13.84 1.13 14.51
N GLY A 31 13.19 1.15 15.66
CA GLY A 31 11.87 0.59 15.92
C GLY A 31 10.71 1.58 15.70
N ASP A 32 10.99 2.86 15.46
CA ASP A 32 9.94 3.85 15.28
C ASP A 32 9.31 3.72 13.89
N PRO A 33 7.97 3.61 13.79
CA PRO A 33 7.29 3.53 12.51
C PRO A 33 7.31 4.89 11.82
N VAL A 34 7.68 4.88 10.54
CA VAL A 34 7.64 6.04 9.66
C VAL A 34 6.80 5.71 8.43
N ARG A 35 6.10 6.68 7.90
CA ARG A 35 5.40 6.52 6.63
C ARG A 35 6.41 6.41 5.49
N VAL A 36 6.42 5.23 4.83
CA VAL A 36 7.45 4.89 3.84
C VAL A 36 7.03 5.18 2.39
N ALA A 37 5.96 5.94 2.22
CA ALA A 37 5.45 6.35 0.91
C ALA A 37 5.42 5.16 -0.09
N SER A 38 5.99 5.30 -1.28
CA SER A 38 5.88 4.30 -2.35
C SER A 38 6.54 2.95 -2.08
N ILE A 39 7.35 2.81 -1.04
CA ILE A 39 7.82 1.49 -0.58
C ILE A 39 6.61 0.61 -0.14
N SER A 40 5.50 1.24 0.24
CA SER A 40 4.22 0.56 0.52
C SER A 40 3.78 -0.38 -0.59
N LYS A 41 4.06 -0.02 -1.85
CA LYS A 41 3.67 -0.79 -3.04
C LYS A 41 4.25 -2.19 -3.05
N LEU A 42 5.50 -2.35 -2.58
CA LEU A 42 6.11 -3.67 -2.45
C LEU A 42 5.34 -4.56 -1.48
N VAL A 43 4.94 -4.03 -0.33
CA VAL A 43 4.19 -4.81 0.68
C VAL A 43 2.78 -5.13 0.18
N THR A 44 2.15 -4.23 -0.57
CA THR A 44 0.88 -4.49 -1.27
C THR A 44 1.05 -5.62 -2.30
N ALA A 45 2.13 -5.59 -3.10
CA ALA A 45 2.41 -6.63 -4.09
C ALA A 45 2.67 -8.00 -3.44
N ILE A 46 3.38 -8.05 -2.30
CA ILE A 46 3.52 -9.28 -1.50
C ILE A 46 2.14 -9.82 -1.08
N GLY A 47 1.23 -8.95 -0.64
CA GLY A 47 -0.15 -9.31 -0.33
C GLY A 47 -0.91 -9.89 -1.53
N VAL A 48 -0.75 -9.31 -2.71
CA VAL A 48 -1.31 -9.84 -3.97
C VAL A 48 -0.76 -11.24 -4.25
N MET A 49 0.57 -11.44 -4.17
CA MET A 49 1.18 -12.74 -4.43
C MET A 49 0.70 -13.81 -3.44
N ARG A 50 0.45 -13.46 -2.18
CA ARG A 50 -0.19 -14.37 -1.22
C ARG A 50 -1.57 -14.82 -1.68
N LEU A 51 -2.37 -13.92 -2.25
CA LEU A 51 -3.70 -14.26 -2.77
C LEU A 51 -3.61 -15.06 -4.08
N VAL A 52 -2.60 -14.81 -4.90
CA VAL A 52 -2.31 -15.64 -6.09
C VAL A 52 -1.96 -17.08 -5.70
N GLU A 53 -1.08 -17.27 -4.72
CA GLU A 53 -0.74 -18.61 -4.21
C GLU A 53 -1.95 -19.35 -3.59
N GLN A 54 -2.93 -18.60 -3.07
CA GLN A 54 -4.19 -19.14 -2.56
C GLN A 54 -5.24 -19.40 -3.65
N GLY A 55 -4.93 -19.11 -4.92
CA GLY A 55 -5.86 -19.23 -6.04
C GLY A 55 -7.03 -18.25 -6.01
N LYS A 56 -6.93 -17.18 -5.19
CA LYS A 56 -7.97 -16.13 -5.09
C LYS A 56 -7.81 -15.03 -6.12
N LEU A 57 -6.58 -14.75 -6.54
CA LEU A 57 -6.23 -13.81 -7.59
C LEU A 57 -5.43 -14.52 -8.69
N ASP A 58 -5.43 -13.92 -9.87
CA ASP A 58 -4.61 -14.32 -11.01
C ASP A 58 -4.01 -13.04 -11.60
N LEU A 59 -2.69 -13.02 -11.79
CA LEU A 59 -1.97 -11.84 -12.29
C LEU A 59 -2.35 -11.48 -13.72
N ASP A 60 -2.72 -12.45 -14.54
CA ASP A 60 -2.90 -12.31 -15.99
C ASP A 60 -4.38 -12.33 -16.41
N ALA A 61 -5.29 -12.64 -15.49
CA ALA A 61 -6.70 -12.55 -15.76
C ALA A 61 -7.16 -11.08 -15.75
N ASP A 62 -8.24 -10.80 -16.47
CA ASP A 62 -8.91 -9.49 -16.47
C ASP A 62 -9.34 -9.11 -15.06
N VAL A 63 -8.83 -7.98 -14.57
CA VAL A 63 -9.09 -7.51 -13.20
C VAL A 63 -10.57 -7.19 -12.95
N SER A 64 -11.34 -6.93 -14.01
CA SER A 64 -12.79 -6.70 -13.96
C SER A 64 -13.54 -7.81 -13.23
N ARG A 65 -12.99 -9.04 -13.26
CA ARG A 65 -13.54 -10.21 -12.55
C ARG A 65 -13.71 -9.95 -11.05
N TRP A 66 -12.78 -9.25 -10.43
CA TRP A 66 -12.80 -8.98 -8.99
C TRP A 66 -13.36 -7.60 -8.65
N LEU A 67 -13.38 -6.68 -9.62
CA LEU A 67 -13.98 -5.35 -9.45
C LEU A 67 -15.52 -5.39 -9.52
N GLY A 68 -16.09 -6.42 -10.20
CA GLY A 68 -17.53 -6.53 -10.41
C GLY A 68 -18.08 -5.61 -11.50
N TRP A 69 -17.19 -4.93 -12.24
CA TRP A 69 -17.51 -4.05 -13.38
C TRP A 69 -16.33 -4.02 -14.36
N PRO A 70 -16.57 -3.76 -15.67
CA PRO A 70 -15.51 -3.72 -16.66
C PRO A 70 -14.56 -2.54 -16.46
N LEU A 71 -13.27 -2.80 -16.19
CA LEU A 71 -12.22 -1.80 -16.26
C LEU A 71 -11.64 -1.81 -17.66
N ARG A 72 -11.96 -0.79 -18.46
CA ARG A 72 -11.55 -0.69 -19.86
C ARG A 72 -11.06 0.71 -20.18
N HIS A 73 -9.98 0.77 -20.94
CA HIS A 73 -9.50 2.02 -21.50
C HIS A 73 -10.49 2.51 -22.56
N PRO A 74 -10.98 3.76 -22.49
CA PRO A 74 -12.01 4.25 -23.43
C PRO A 74 -11.59 4.21 -24.90
N SER A 75 -10.28 4.38 -25.21
CA SER A 75 -9.76 4.31 -26.58
C SER A 75 -9.27 2.91 -26.99
N PHE A 76 -9.13 1.98 -26.04
CA PHE A 76 -8.67 0.61 -26.29
C PHE A 76 -9.57 -0.42 -25.55
N PRO A 77 -10.88 -0.45 -25.85
CA PRO A 77 -11.86 -1.21 -25.05
C PRO A 77 -11.64 -2.73 -25.13
N ASP A 78 -11.02 -3.23 -26.19
CA ASP A 78 -10.74 -4.65 -26.38
C ASP A 78 -9.48 -5.13 -25.63
N ARG A 79 -8.71 -4.23 -25.03
CA ARG A 79 -7.52 -4.58 -24.24
C ARG A 79 -7.90 -4.75 -22.77
N PRO A 80 -7.80 -5.98 -22.23
CA PRO A 80 -8.02 -6.21 -20.80
C PRO A 80 -6.92 -5.55 -19.97
N ILE A 81 -7.29 -5.04 -18.80
CA ILE A 81 -6.33 -4.60 -17.78
C ILE A 81 -6.22 -5.73 -16.75
N THR A 82 -4.99 -6.13 -16.45
CA THR A 82 -4.69 -7.21 -15.52
C THR A 82 -3.99 -6.70 -14.28
N LEU A 83 -3.93 -7.51 -13.21
CA LEU A 83 -3.16 -7.18 -12.03
C LEU A 83 -1.67 -6.97 -12.35
N ARG A 84 -1.11 -7.77 -13.27
CA ARG A 84 0.27 -7.60 -13.73
C ARG A 84 0.48 -6.21 -14.34
N LEU A 85 -0.43 -5.74 -15.17
CA LEU A 85 -0.33 -4.40 -15.80
C LEU A 85 -0.46 -3.28 -14.76
N LEU A 86 -1.32 -3.43 -13.76
CA LEU A 86 -1.45 -2.46 -12.65
C LEU A 86 -0.18 -2.42 -11.80
N LEU A 87 0.33 -3.57 -11.36
CA LEU A 87 1.52 -3.68 -10.51
C LEU A 87 2.79 -3.21 -11.20
N SER A 88 2.92 -3.44 -12.52
CA SER A 88 4.06 -3.02 -13.33
C SER A 88 3.93 -1.62 -13.93
N HIS A 89 2.90 -0.85 -13.57
CA HIS A 89 2.67 0.50 -14.09
C HIS A 89 2.53 0.57 -15.62
N ARG A 90 1.87 -0.42 -16.22
CA ARG A 90 1.63 -0.52 -17.67
C ARG A 90 0.15 -0.55 -18.03
N SER A 91 -0.71 -0.05 -17.15
CA SER A 91 -2.18 -0.09 -17.29
C SER A 91 -2.77 0.99 -18.19
N SER A 92 -1.98 1.98 -18.61
CA SER A 92 -2.43 3.22 -19.30
C SER A 92 -3.31 4.13 -18.43
N LEU A 93 -3.25 3.99 -17.11
CA LEU A 93 -3.86 4.94 -16.16
C LEU A 93 -2.91 6.10 -15.86
N THR A 94 -3.49 7.22 -15.40
CA THR A 94 -2.77 8.39 -14.89
C THR A 94 -3.34 8.87 -13.55
N ASP A 95 -2.60 9.71 -12.83
CA ASP A 95 -3.04 10.29 -11.54
C ASP A 95 -3.83 11.60 -11.72
N ALA A 96 -4.05 12.10 -12.94
CA ALA A 96 -4.55 13.45 -13.18
C ALA A 96 -6.04 13.66 -12.80
N ALA A 97 -6.80 12.57 -12.58
CA ALA A 97 -8.20 12.66 -12.15
C ALA A 97 -8.39 12.77 -10.62
N GLY A 98 -7.30 12.74 -9.82
CA GLY A 98 -7.38 13.06 -8.38
C GLY A 98 -8.02 11.99 -7.50
N TYR A 99 -7.71 10.72 -7.70
CA TYR A 99 -8.24 9.53 -7.02
C TYR A 99 -8.27 9.61 -5.48
N TYR A 100 -7.38 10.37 -4.88
CA TYR A 100 -7.22 10.49 -3.42
C TYR A 100 -8.32 11.32 -2.74
N ALA A 101 -9.15 12.03 -3.50
CA ALA A 101 -10.22 12.86 -2.99
C ALA A 101 -11.55 12.09 -2.80
N THR A 102 -11.65 10.84 -3.28
CA THR A 102 -12.87 10.03 -3.13
C THR A 102 -13.10 9.70 -1.65
N PRO A 103 -14.22 10.17 -1.04
CA PRO A 103 -14.47 9.99 0.38
C PRO A 103 -15.01 8.60 0.72
N LEU A 104 -15.07 8.29 2.01
CA LEU A 104 -15.74 7.10 2.54
C LEU A 104 -17.22 7.08 2.07
N GLY A 105 -17.66 5.93 1.61
CA GLY A 105 -18.99 5.74 1.00
C GLY A 105 -19.06 6.14 -0.48
N GLY A 106 -18.06 6.82 -1.02
CA GLY A 106 -17.93 7.09 -2.45
C GLY A 106 -17.38 5.90 -3.23
N GLU A 107 -17.54 5.94 -4.54
CA GLU A 107 -17.04 4.92 -5.46
C GLU A 107 -15.87 5.45 -6.28
N LEU A 108 -14.70 4.80 -6.17
CA LEU A 108 -13.51 5.19 -6.94
C LEU A 108 -13.73 5.05 -8.45
N ARG A 109 -14.64 4.16 -8.86
CA ARG A 109 -14.99 3.96 -10.26
C ARG A 109 -15.34 5.28 -10.97
N SER A 110 -16.05 6.20 -10.30
CA SER A 110 -16.51 7.45 -10.90
C SER A 110 -15.37 8.35 -11.44
N ILE A 111 -14.16 8.26 -10.88
CA ILE A 111 -13.02 9.04 -11.40
C ILE A 111 -12.53 8.56 -12.76
N LEU A 112 -12.85 7.33 -13.15
CA LEU A 112 -12.45 6.74 -14.42
C LEU A 112 -13.31 7.21 -15.60
N ASP A 113 -14.42 7.89 -15.31
CA ASP A 113 -15.24 8.59 -16.32
C ASP A 113 -14.54 9.87 -16.82
N ASP A 114 -13.60 10.40 -16.03
CA ASP A 114 -12.74 11.52 -16.44
C ASP A 114 -11.64 11.03 -17.38
N ARG A 115 -11.61 11.58 -18.61
CA ARG A 115 -10.58 11.25 -19.61
C ARG A 115 -9.16 11.47 -19.11
N ARG A 116 -8.94 12.36 -18.16
CA ARG A 116 -7.64 12.61 -17.54
C ARG A 116 -7.12 11.41 -16.73
N ALA A 117 -7.97 10.46 -16.36
CA ALA A 117 -7.53 9.22 -15.71
C ALA A 117 -6.78 8.28 -16.67
N TRP A 118 -6.76 8.56 -17.96
CA TRP A 118 -6.27 7.67 -19.00
C TRP A 118 -5.16 8.31 -19.85
N ASP A 119 -4.21 7.48 -20.28
CA ASP A 119 -3.18 7.82 -21.27
C ASP A 119 -3.65 7.42 -22.67
N ASP A 120 -4.24 8.35 -23.39
CA ASP A 120 -4.79 8.09 -24.72
C ASP A 120 -3.74 7.76 -25.81
N ALA A 121 -2.46 8.03 -25.53
CA ALA A 121 -1.37 7.75 -26.47
C ALA A 121 -0.91 6.29 -26.47
N HIS A 122 -1.15 5.55 -25.39
CA HIS A 122 -0.57 4.22 -25.21
C HIS A 122 -1.62 3.21 -24.74
N ALA A 123 -1.76 2.13 -25.49
CA ALA A 123 -2.63 1.02 -25.10
C ALA A 123 -2.11 0.30 -23.84
N PRO A 124 -2.99 -0.30 -23.02
CA PRO A 124 -2.57 -1.13 -21.90
C PRO A 124 -1.54 -2.20 -22.32
N GLY A 125 -0.45 -2.29 -21.56
CA GLY A 125 0.67 -3.21 -21.80
C GLY A 125 1.79 -2.66 -22.68
N THR A 126 1.64 -1.52 -23.33
CA THR A 126 2.62 -1.03 -24.31
C THR A 126 3.60 -0.01 -23.77
N TYR A 127 3.26 0.69 -22.68
CA TYR A 127 4.09 1.77 -22.16
C TYR A 127 4.14 1.74 -20.61
N PHE A 128 5.29 2.04 -20.05
CA PHE A 128 5.47 2.25 -18.61
C PHE A 128 5.16 3.69 -18.23
N ARG A 129 4.17 3.88 -17.35
CA ARG A 129 3.89 5.17 -16.72
C ARG A 129 3.64 4.97 -15.24
N TYR A 130 4.55 5.46 -14.40
CA TYR A 130 4.34 5.41 -12.95
C TYR A 130 3.04 6.09 -12.58
N THR A 131 2.13 5.36 -11.93
CA THR A 131 0.77 5.82 -11.60
C THR A 131 0.33 5.28 -10.27
N ASN A 132 -0.01 6.15 -9.33
CA ASN A 132 -0.47 5.74 -8.01
C ASN A 132 -1.86 5.12 -8.05
N LEU A 133 -2.77 5.59 -8.91
CA LEU A 133 -4.13 5.09 -9.09
C LEU A 133 -4.20 3.56 -9.33
N ASN A 134 -3.14 2.97 -9.89
CA ASN A 134 -3.07 1.52 -10.06
C ASN A 134 -3.30 0.76 -8.74
N PHE A 135 -2.74 1.24 -7.64
CA PHE A 135 -2.77 0.52 -6.36
C PHE A 135 -4.12 0.58 -5.64
N PRO A 136 -4.88 1.68 -5.65
CA PRO A 136 -6.30 1.66 -5.32
C PRO A 136 -7.10 0.58 -6.06
N LEU A 137 -6.91 0.42 -7.37
CA LEU A 137 -7.58 -0.64 -8.15
C LEU A 137 -7.10 -2.05 -7.77
N VAL A 138 -5.81 -2.21 -7.48
CA VAL A 138 -5.27 -3.46 -6.91
C VAL A 138 -5.93 -3.78 -5.57
N ALA A 139 -6.05 -2.79 -4.67
CA ALA A 139 -6.72 -2.98 -3.38
C ALA A 139 -8.20 -3.34 -3.56
N MET A 140 -8.91 -2.69 -4.49
CA MET A 140 -10.30 -3.04 -4.82
C MET A 140 -10.42 -4.50 -5.29
N ALA A 141 -9.49 -4.97 -6.14
CA ALA A 141 -9.47 -6.36 -6.59
C ALA A 141 -9.18 -7.34 -5.43
N MET A 142 -8.24 -6.99 -4.52
CA MET A 142 -7.97 -7.78 -3.32
C MET A 142 -9.20 -7.87 -2.41
N GLU A 143 -9.88 -6.76 -2.18
CA GLU A 143 -11.12 -6.68 -1.39
C GLU A 143 -12.26 -7.45 -2.05
N GLY A 144 -12.43 -7.31 -3.38
CA GLY A 144 -13.46 -8.03 -4.14
C GLY A 144 -13.25 -9.56 -4.12
N ALA A 145 -12.00 -10.01 -4.15
CA ALA A 145 -11.65 -11.45 -4.08
C ALA A 145 -11.83 -12.06 -2.69
N THR A 146 -11.84 -11.24 -1.61
CA THR A 146 -11.78 -11.74 -0.24
C THR A 146 -12.93 -11.29 0.65
N GLY A 147 -13.63 -10.21 0.31
CA GLY A 147 -14.59 -9.54 1.18
C GLY A 147 -13.94 -8.83 2.38
N GLU A 148 -12.61 -8.79 2.47
CA GLU A 148 -11.87 -8.25 3.60
C GLU A 148 -11.25 -6.88 3.24
N ARG A 149 -11.30 -5.94 4.16
CA ARG A 149 -10.76 -4.59 4.02
C ARG A 149 -9.23 -4.66 3.81
N PHE A 150 -8.73 -3.90 2.82
CA PHE A 150 -7.34 -3.96 2.36
C PHE A 150 -6.31 -3.89 3.49
N ASP A 151 -6.42 -2.92 4.40
CA ASP A 151 -5.45 -2.70 5.48
C ASP A 151 -5.41 -3.87 6.49
N ARG A 152 -6.56 -4.49 6.77
CA ARG A 152 -6.68 -5.69 7.62
C ARG A 152 -6.14 -6.93 6.90
N LEU A 153 -6.45 -7.03 5.61
CA LEU A 153 -5.99 -8.13 4.76
C LEU A 153 -4.45 -8.19 4.69
N VAL A 154 -3.79 -7.06 4.42
CA VAL A 154 -2.33 -7.01 4.37
C VAL A 154 -1.70 -7.20 5.76
N GLN A 155 -2.34 -6.69 6.81
CA GLN A 155 -1.94 -6.98 8.19
C GLN A 155 -1.90 -8.50 8.45
N ARG A 156 -2.93 -9.22 8.05
CA ARG A 156 -3.07 -10.67 8.23
C ARG A 156 -2.14 -11.48 7.33
N LEU A 157 -2.01 -11.09 6.04
CA LEU A 157 -1.28 -11.86 5.04
C LEU A 157 0.24 -11.65 5.09
N VAL A 158 0.69 -10.46 5.51
CA VAL A 158 2.09 -10.06 5.37
C VAL A 158 2.71 -9.64 6.72
N LEU A 159 2.13 -8.62 7.38
CA LEU A 159 2.82 -8.01 8.53
C LEU A 159 2.84 -8.93 9.75
N ARG A 160 1.71 -9.52 10.12
CA ARG A 160 1.64 -10.44 11.27
C ARG A 160 2.51 -11.69 11.12
N PRO A 161 2.48 -12.42 9.99
CA PRO A 161 3.35 -13.60 9.81
C PRO A 161 4.84 -13.28 9.94
N LEU A 162 5.24 -12.05 9.56
CA LEU A 162 6.62 -11.58 9.67
C LEU A 162 6.93 -10.94 11.04
N GLY A 163 5.99 -10.92 11.99
CA GLY A 163 6.18 -10.25 13.28
C GLY A 163 6.43 -8.74 13.17
N ILE A 164 5.90 -8.09 12.12
CA ILE A 164 6.13 -6.68 11.86
C ILE A 164 5.03 -5.83 12.52
N GLU A 165 5.43 -4.94 13.40
CA GLU A 165 4.60 -3.84 13.89
C GLU A 165 4.54 -2.75 12.84
N GLY A 166 3.45 -2.68 12.10
CA GLY A 166 3.22 -1.69 11.05
C GLY A 166 1.74 -1.63 10.67
N CYS A 167 1.35 -0.62 9.91
CA CYS A 167 -0.05 -0.44 9.50
C CYS A 167 -0.15 0.43 8.26
N PHE A 168 -1.12 0.14 7.39
CA PHE A 168 -1.47 1.00 6.26
C PHE A 168 -2.40 2.15 6.67
N ASN A 169 -3.19 1.94 7.70
CA ASN A 169 -4.13 2.93 8.21
C ASN A 169 -4.10 2.96 9.73
N TRP A 170 -4.36 4.14 10.32
CA TRP A 170 -4.36 4.32 11.77
C TRP A 170 -5.35 3.43 12.52
N ASP A 171 -6.47 3.04 11.89
CA ASP A 171 -7.44 2.11 12.48
C ASP A 171 -6.81 0.74 12.81
N THR A 172 -5.86 0.29 11.99
CA THR A 172 -5.14 -0.98 12.20
C THR A 172 -3.80 -0.84 12.92
N CYS A 173 -3.35 0.38 13.23
CA CYS A 173 -2.20 0.62 14.10
C CYS A 173 -2.52 0.29 15.56
N GLY A 174 -1.61 -0.37 16.26
CA GLY A 174 -1.64 -0.44 17.72
C GLY A 174 -1.38 0.94 18.34
N ASP A 175 -1.89 1.21 19.55
CA ASP A 175 -1.70 2.49 20.20
C ASP A 175 -0.23 2.76 20.51
N ALA A 176 0.52 1.75 20.93
CA ALA A 176 1.97 1.83 21.14
C ALA A 176 2.73 2.17 19.83
N THR A 177 2.28 1.65 18.69
CA THR A 177 2.84 1.96 17.37
C THR A 177 2.53 3.40 16.98
N ALA A 178 1.29 3.86 17.19
CA ALA A 178 0.88 5.24 16.94
C ALA A 178 1.66 6.24 17.80
N ALA A 179 1.87 5.93 19.08
CA ALA A 179 2.62 6.79 20.01
C ALA A 179 4.09 7.02 19.61
N ARG A 180 4.67 6.06 18.85
CA ARG A 180 6.06 6.13 18.39
C ARG A 180 6.20 6.62 16.95
N ALA A 181 5.11 6.95 16.26
CA ALA A 181 5.18 7.36 14.86
C ALA A 181 6.10 8.56 14.66
N VAL A 182 6.88 8.54 13.59
CA VAL A 182 7.78 9.62 13.21
C VAL A 182 6.97 10.71 12.52
N VAL A 183 7.09 11.94 12.99
CA VAL A 183 6.53 13.14 12.33
C VAL A 183 7.37 13.46 11.10
N LEU A 184 6.72 13.67 9.95
CA LEU A 184 7.38 14.10 8.73
C LEU A 184 7.27 15.61 8.57
N TYR A 185 8.38 16.24 8.18
CA TYR A 185 8.50 17.69 8.00
C TYR A 185 8.79 18.01 6.54
N ASP A 186 8.33 19.18 6.08
CA ASP A 186 8.74 19.77 4.82
C ASP A 186 10.13 20.44 4.91
N THR A 187 10.54 21.08 3.82
CA THR A 187 11.82 21.80 3.74
C THR A 187 11.88 23.02 4.65
N ASP A 188 10.74 23.56 5.06
CA ASP A 188 10.63 24.71 5.96
C ASP A 188 10.56 24.27 7.42
N GLY A 189 10.63 22.97 7.71
CA GLY A 189 10.54 22.40 9.05
C GLY A 189 9.11 22.35 9.60
N LYS A 190 8.08 22.46 8.76
CA LYS A 190 6.69 22.34 9.18
C LYS A 190 6.24 20.89 9.11
N PRO A 191 5.47 20.39 10.10
CA PRO A 191 4.89 19.05 10.04
C PRO A 191 3.96 18.91 8.83
N VAL A 192 4.15 17.87 8.02
CA VAL A 192 3.32 17.58 6.85
C VAL A 192 2.53 16.27 6.98
N ARG A 193 2.97 15.38 7.84
CA ARG A 193 2.32 14.10 8.10
C ARG A 193 2.61 13.61 9.50
N ASP A 194 1.62 12.90 10.06
CA ASP A 194 1.75 12.11 11.28
C ASP A 194 2.08 12.94 12.55
N ASP A 195 1.79 14.24 12.51
CA ASP A 195 1.82 15.11 13.69
C ASP A 195 0.53 14.92 14.51
N ASN A 196 0.41 13.74 15.10
CA ASN A 196 -0.78 13.35 15.87
C ASN A 196 -0.51 13.36 17.39
N HIS A 197 0.62 13.93 17.81
CA HIS A 197 1.02 13.98 19.24
C HIS A 197 0.95 12.60 19.92
N GLY A 198 1.36 11.54 19.21
CA GLY A 198 1.31 10.15 19.67
C GLY A 198 -0.10 9.55 19.76
N ARG A 199 -1.10 10.17 19.16
CA ARG A 199 -2.50 9.69 19.15
C ARG A 199 -2.92 9.29 17.75
N LYS A 200 -3.95 8.45 17.66
CA LYS A 200 -4.62 8.22 16.38
C LYS A 200 -5.51 9.41 16.02
N PRO A 201 -5.67 9.77 14.74
CA PRO A 201 -6.61 10.80 14.33
C PRO A 201 -8.06 10.35 14.60
N ALA A 202 -8.95 11.31 14.85
CA ALA A 202 -10.37 11.03 15.06
C ALA A 202 -11.02 10.34 13.84
N CYS A 203 -10.58 10.69 12.63
CA CYS A 203 -10.94 10.00 11.40
C CYS A 203 -9.70 9.56 10.63
N PRO A 204 -9.51 8.26 10.39
CA PRO A 204 -8.34 7.75 9.71
C PRO A 204 -8.49 7.67 8.18
N VAL A 205 -9.59 8.14 7.61
CA VAL A 205 -9.91 8.15 6.18
C VAL A 205 -10.49 9.49 5.76
N VAL A 206 -10.53 9.75 4.44
CA VAL A 206 -11.22 10.91 3.89
C VAL A 206 -12.72 10.70 4.02
N VAL A 207 -13.44 11.68 4.53
CA VAL A 207 -14.91 11.75 4.56
C VAL A 207 -15.38 12.99 3.81
N ALA A 208 -16.61 12.97 3.31
CA ALA A 208 -17.21 14.16 2.71
C ALA A 208 -17.50 15.23 3.78
N ASP A 209 -17.55 16.49 3.37
CA ASP A 209 -17.82 17.60 4.26
C ASP A 209 -19.15 17.39 5.00
N GLY A 210 -19.12 17.52 6.32
CA GLY A 210 -20.28 17.34 7.20
C GLY A 210 -20.66 15.88 7.50
N GLU A 211 -19.97 14.90 6.91
CA GLU A 211 -20.25 13.48 7.16
C GLU A 211 -19.49 12.95 8.37
N ALA A 212 -20.12 12.04 9.09
CA ALA A 212 -19.48 11.34 10.20
C ALA A 212 -18.42 10.34 9.72
N CYS A 213 -17.35 10.20 10.50
CA CYS A 213 -16.34 9.17 10.26
C CYS A 213 -16.82 7.81 10.78
N ASP A 214 -17.63 7.14 9.98
CA ASP A 214 -18.19 5.83 10.31
C ASP A 214 -17.66 4.76 9.35
N LEU A 215 -16.62 4.01 9.77
CA LEU A 215 -16.01 2.95 8.96
C LEU A 215 -16.96 1.76 8.68
N SER A 216 -18.14 1.67 9.33
CA SER A 216 -19.14 0.66 8.99
C SER A 216 -19.73 0.88 7.57
N ARG A 217 -19.59 2.09 7.03
CA ARG A 217 -19.98 2.45 5.66
C ARG A 217 -19.01 1.94 4.58
N TRP A 218 -17.86 1.38 4.98
CA TRP A 218 -16.96 0.76 4.03
C TRP A 218 -17.63 -0.43 3.31
N ARG A 219 -17.38 -0.52 2.02
CA ARG A 219 -17.82 -1.63 1.17
C ARG A 219 -16.65 -2.19 0.38
N ALA A 220 -16.51 -3.52 0.36
CA ALA A 220 -15.45 -4.20 -0.38
C ALA A 220 -15.46 -3.79 -1.86
N GLY A 221 -14.30 -3.40 -2.38
CA GLY A 221 -14.13 -3.05 -3.78
C GLY A 221 -14.76 -1.73 -4.23
N ALA A 222 -15.33 -0.90 -3.34
CA ALA A 222 -15.92 0.38 -3.73
C ALA A 222 -14.86 1.49 -3.86
N ASN A 223 -13.95 1.59 -2.90
CA ASN A 223 -12.92 2.64 -2.89
C ASN A 223 -11.61 2.16 -2.28
N GLY A 224 -10.72 1.63 -3.10
CA GLY A 224 -9.41 1.15 -2.68
C GLY A 224 -8.42 2.25 -2.28
N ALA A 225 -8.74 3.54 -2.48
CA ALA A 225 -7.86 4.63 -2.07
C ALA A 225 -7.91 4.92 -0.56
N LEU A 226 -8.99 4.54 0.13
CA LEU A 226 -9.25 4.88 1.54
C LEU A 226 -8.09 4.50 2.48
N PHE A 227 -7.48 3.34 2.26
CA PHE A 227 -6.42 2.82 3.12
C PHE A 227 -5.03 2.95 2.51
N SER A 228 -4.88 3.82 1.50
CA SER A 228 -3.61 4.24 0.88
C SER A 228 -2.65 3.10 0.50
N PRO A 229 -3.06 2.11 -0.30
CA PRO A 229 -2.25 0.96 -0.70
C PRO A 229 -0.96 1.37 -1.43
N GLN A 230 -0.96 2.52 -2.09
CA GLN A 230 0.16 3.07 -2.85
C GLN A 230 1.24 3.73 -1.99
N GLY A 231 0.92 4.13 -0.72
CA GLY A 231 1.85 4.98 0.01
C GLY A 231 1.59 5.17 1.50
N GLY A 232 0.62 4.45 2.08
CA GLY A 232 0.16 4.66 3.46
C GLY A 232 0.87 3.85 4.53
N LEU A 233 1.73 2.90 4.18
CA LEU A 233 2.38 2.03 5.15
C LEU A 233 3.27 2.83 6.10
N ARG A 234 3.04 2.63 7.39
CA ARG A 234 3.91 3.01 8.49
C ARG A 234 4.60 1.78 9.02
N ILE A 235 5.91 1.76 8.94
CA ILE A 235 6.74 0.62 9.31
C ILE A 235 8.10 1.14 9.79
N SER A 236 8.71 0.44 10.73
CA SER A 236 10.04 0.78 11.21
C SER A 236 11.14 0.30 10.24
N ALA A 237 12.35 0.84 10.38
CA ALA A 237 13.49 0.37 9.60
C ALA A 237 13.79 -1.12 9.88
N ASN A 238 13.61 -1.58 11.12
CA ASN A 238 13.71 -3.00 11.47
C ASN A 238 12.65 -3.85 10.75
N GLY A 239 11.41 -3.35 10.66
CA GLY A 239 10.34 -4.03 9.91
C GLY A 239 10.61 -4.09 8.41
N LEU A 240 11.20 -3.02 7.82
CA LEU A 240 11.62 -3.01 6.42
C LEU A 240 12.77 -4.00 6.16
N ALA A 241 13.72 -4.15 7.10
CA ALA A 241 14.77 -5.15 6.99
C ALA A 241 14.18 -6.57 6.89
N ARG A 242 13.12 -6.88 7.64
CA ARG A 242 12.42 -8.18 7.55
C ARG A 242 11.74 -8.38 6.19
N ILE A 243 11.19 -7.33 5.58
CA ILE A 243 10.69 -7.39 4.19
C ILE A 243 11.85 -7.67 3.23
N GLY A 244 13.00 -7.03 3.41
CA GLY A 244 14.22 -7.30 2.63
C GLY A 244 14.71 -8.74 2.79
N GLN A 245 14.74 -9.25 4.02
CA GLN A 245 15.09 -10.65 4.32
C GLN A 245 14.13 -11.65 3.67
N LEU A 246 12.81 -11.34 3.63
CA LEU A 246 11.83 -12.16 2.93
C LEU A 246 12.23 -12.37 1.45
N LEU A 247 12.66 -11.30 0.79
CA LEU A 247 13.09 -11.38 -0.61
C LEU A 247 14.44 -12.13 -0.74
N LEU A 248 15.43 -11.81 0.10
CA LEU A 248 16.75 -12.46 0.09
C LEU A 248 16.64 -13.98 0.37
N ASN A 249 15.71 -14.39 1.21
CA ASN A 249 15.50 -15.79 1.61
C ASN A 249 14.37 -16.47 0.83
N GLU A 250 14.10 -15.98 -0.39
CA GLU A 250 13.14 -16.62 -1.30
C GLU A 250 11.78 -16.91 -0.64
N GLY A 251 11.28 -15.95 0.13
CA GLY A 251 9.93 -15.97 0.70
C GLY A 251 9.81 -16.49 2.14
N SER A 252 10.94 -16.63 2.87
CA SER A 252 10.93 -17.05 4.28
C SER A 252 11.69 -16.08 5.18
N VAL A 253 11.27 -15.93 6.44
CA VAL A 253 12.00 -15.22 7.50
C VAL A 253 11.83 -16.00 8.80
N ASP A 254 12.93 -16.28 9.52
CA ASP A 254 12.92 -17.01 10.80
C ASP A 254 12.15 -18.34 10.76
N GLY A 255 12.26 -19.07 9.66
CA GLY A 255 11.53 -20.33 9.45
C GLY A 255 10.05 -20.17 9.03
N VAL A 256 9.52 -18.96 9.02
CA VAL A 256 8.16 -18.67 8.57
C VAL A 256 8.14 -18.42 7.09
N ARG A 257 7.48 -19.28 6.31
CA ARG A 257 7.27 -19.09 4.88
C ARG A 257 6.04 -18.24 4.63
N VAL A 258 6.27 -17.09 3.97
CA VAL A 258 5.20 -16.17 3.55
C VAL A 258 4.92 -16.32 2.06
N LEU A 259 5.96 -16.49 1.23
CA LEU A 259 5.82 -16.71 -0.23
C LEU A 259 6.60 -17.94 -0.67
N GLN A 260 6.20 -18.53 -1.78
CA GLN A 260 7.00 -19.52 -2.48
C GLN A 260 8.15 -18.83 -3.26
N PRO A 261 9.28 -19.51 -3.49
CA PRO A 261 10.40 -18.95 -4.26
C PRO A 261 10.00 -18.43 -5.65
N ALA A 262 9.09 -19.12 -6.34
CA ALA A 262 8.59 -18.69 -7.64
C ALA A 262 7.86 -17.34 -7.57
N SER A 263 7.08 -17.11 -6.52
CA SER A 263 6.38 -15.84 -6.30
C SER A 263 7.35 -14.69 -6.01
N VAL A 264 8.42 -14.97 -5.26
CA VAL A 264 9.48 -13.96 -5.02
C VAL A 264 10.18 -13.59 -6.32
N ARG A 265 10.55 -14.58 -7.15
CA ARG A 265 11.14 -14.31 -8.47
C ARG A 265 10.23 -13.42 -9.32
N MET A 266 8.92 -13.71 -9.38
CA MET A 266 7.96 -12.86 -10.11
C MET A 266 7.87 -11.41 -9.60
N LEU A 267 8.20 -11.16 -8.34
CA LEU A 267 8.21 -9.80 -7.77
C LEU A 267 9.46 -9.00 -8.15
N ILE A 268 10.60 -9.66 -8.38
CA ILE A 268 11.90 -9.01 -8.56
C ILE A 268 12.43 -9.12 -10.00
N GLU A 269 11.93 -10.03 -10.79
CA GLU A 269 12.26 -10.18 -12.21
C GLU A 269 11.26 -9.38 -13.07
N PRO A 270 11.74 -8.60 -14.07
CA PRO A 270 10.90 -7.74 -14.92
C PRO A 270 10.00 -8.53 -15.89
#